data_a2f3d0fe147b9402886dc904015558a0
#
_entry.id   a2f3d0fe147b9402886dc904015558a0
#
_cell.length_a   1.000
_cell.length_b   1.000
_cell.length_c   1.000
_cell.angle_alpha   90.00
_cell.angle_beta   90.00
_cell.angle_gamma   90.00
#
_symmetry.space_group_name_H-M   'P 1'
#
loop_
_entity.id
_entity.type
_entity.pdbx_description
1 polymer ?
#
loop_
_entity_poly.entity_id
_entity_poly.type
_entity_poly.pdbx_seq_one_letter_code
_entity_poly.pdbx_strand_id
1 'polypeptide(L)'
;MFILLKIYKVTHCSGGGITEFYDYVGLKSTNKDVTLWGLANFPSLETLWFPSCFVSKVQDLDKLTKLKVFSFEANKEKYDWWFTNKPFKPVDMAGYDLSKNNQLETLSFKGANLTNLKVPATTLQSLSLKNGVYTNANLNNIHAKVIDIENSDAADEQLILNNKALQALSISTNTAENKAFKLLNVANTSLHKLYVVENADKEHSLKKIILNDKIDTLTLGGYLNQIVSLHESVELEGLSKLNKLKYFAYNPDFSAIATKDLPKNIEFLVLGGSGNVPYKDNDSFDYSHLTKLKTYSNGKFLSANMKFPEQLDSIHLFPSMAFGDIKNIDFSHTKLTSGYIYIGHLEKDGKPIPMFKSIVFPATLKRIELYNLKTEVLDLSRCTQLEALTLDDTTSEELYIKKIILPKNLKKSTFKREPTEFWSGYTIILRDVNKDTVIENKPSWLVSDGNGNYIVSED
;
A
#
# COMPACT_ATOMS: atom_id res chain seq x y z
N MET A 1 26.91 11.05 36.04
CA MET A 1 26.47 12.34 35.50
C MET A 1 25.01 12.49 35.88
N PHE A 2 24.66 13.51 36.68
CA PHE A 2 23.27 13.80 37.01
C PHE A 2 22.83 14.88 36.05
N ILE A 3 21.77 14.62 35.31
CA ILE A 3 21.09 15.66 34.52
C ILE A 3 19.78 15.98 35.23
N LEU A 4 19.65 17.20 35.70
CA LEU A 4 18.45 17.69 36.38
C LEU A 4 17.51 18.34 35.34
N LEU A 5 16.26 17.94 35.35
CA LEU A 5 15.20 18.34 34.40
C LEU A 5 14.21 19.31 35.08
N LYS A 6 14.04 20.57 34.61
CA LYS A 6 13.04 21.51 35.10
C LYS A 6 11.82 21.54 34.17
N ILE A 7 10.66 21.26 34.72
CA ILE A 7 9.40 21.23 33.94
C ILE A 7 8.48 22.32 34.45
N TYR A 8 8.10 23.27 33.59
CA TYR A 8 7.01 24.20 33.83
C TYR A 8 5.70 23.51 33.47
N LYS A 9 4.70 23.55 34.38
CA LYS A 9 3.27 23.15 34.18
C LYS A 9 2.98 22.61 32.79
N VAL A 10 3.42 21.40 32.50
CA VAL A 10 3.43 20.85 31.17
C VAL A 10 2.53 19.62 31.13
N THR A 11 1.61 19.59 30.19
CA THR A 11 0.86 18.40 29.81
C THR A 11 1.74 17.43 29.00
N HIS A 12 2.91 17.91 28.54
CA HIS A 12 3.82 17.15 27.68
C HIS A 12 5.25 17.22 28.22
N CYS A 13 5.95 16.08 28.26
CA CYS A 13 7.37 15.99 28.56
C CYS A 13 8.08 15.26 27.39
N SER A 14 9.08 15.93 26.79
CA SER A 14 9.93 15.37 25.77
C SER A 14 11.37 15.25 26.24
N GLY A 15 12.00 14.09 26.10
CA GLY A 15 13.32 13.75 26.66
C GLY A 15 14.47 13.82 25.66
N GLY A 16 14.50 14.75 24.71
CA GLY A 16 15.60 14.90 23.74
C GLY A 16 16.15 16.31 23.69
N GLY A 17 17.48 16.45 23.81
CA GLY A 17 18.19 17.72 23.59
C GLY A 17 17.88 18.85 24.55
N ILE A 18 17.77 18.56 25.84
CA ILE A 18 17.34 19.52 26.81
C ILE A 18 18.53 20.25 27.44
N THR A 19 18.50 21.56 27.33
CA THR A 19 19.48 22.44 27.93
C THR A 19 19.08 22.99 29.30
N GLU A 20 17.80 22.84 29.74
CA GLU A 20 17.35 23.35 31.05
C GLU A 20 16.31 22.42 31.70
N PHE A 21 16.72 21.74 32.78
CA PHE A 21 15.87 20.97 33.68
C PHE A 21 16.19 21.30 35.14
N TYR A 22 15.20 21.59 35.95
CA TYR A 22 15.37 21.88 37.36
C TYR A 22 14.46 21.00 38.23
N ASP A 23 15.09 20.38 39.20
CA ASP A 23 14.66 19.93 40.53
C ASP A 23 13.79 18.69 40.74
N TYR A 24 13.18 18.02 39.73
CA TYR A 24 12.21 16.97 40.09
C TYR A 24 12.31 15.64 39.32
N VAL A 25 13.09 15.55 38.28
CA VAL A 25 13.38 14.32 37.58
C VAL A 25 14.88 14.13 37.43
N GLY A 26 15.38 12.96 37.77
CA GLY A 26 16.80 12.65 37.71
C GLY A 26 17.11 11.45 36.85
N LEU A 27 18.23 11.49 36.14
CA LEU A 27 18.82 10.34 35.48
C LEU A 27 19.99 9.83 36.33
N LYS A 28 19.92 8.57 36.71
CA LYS A 28 21.01 7.84 37.33
C LYS A 28 21.59 6.86 36.34
N SER A 29 22.84 7.09 35.93
CA SER A 29 23.59 6.16 35.08
C SER A 29 24.51 5.29 35.93
N THR A 30 24.42 3.99 35.72
CA THR A 30 25.45 3.00 36.08
C THR A 30 26.09 2.50 34.80
N ASN A 31 27.24 1.79 34.90
CA ASN A 31 28.01 1.33 33.71
C ASN A 31 27.19 0.55 32.65
N LYS A 32 25.95 0.14 32.93
CA LYS A 32 25.08 -0.64 32.03
C LYS A 32 23.66 -0.10 31.90
N ASP A 33 23.15 0.64 32.91
CA ASP A 33 21.74 1.01 32.98
C ASP A 33 21.56 2.48 33.31
N VAL A 34 20.63 3.12 32.63
CA VAL A 34 20.16 4.47 32.93
C VAL A 34 18.75 4.39 33.51
N THR A 35 18.57 4.86 34.71
CA THR A 35 17.26 4.90 35.37
C THR A 35 16.77 6.34 35.48
N LEU A 36 15.54 6.58 35.00
CA LEU A 36 14.79 7.82 35.22
C LEU A 36 13.96 7.68 36.49
N TRP A 37 13.98 8.70 37.36
CA TRP A 37 13.21 8.77 38.59
C TRP A 37 12.57 10.15 38.77
N GLY A 38 11.58 10.25 39.66
CA GLY A 38 10.94 11.53 40.02
C GLY A 38 9.67 11.84 39.21
N LEU A 39 9.18 10.92 38.42
CA LEU A 39 7.93 11.11 37.70
C LEU A 39 6.71 11.22 38.60
N ALA A 40 6.79 10.71 39.86
CA ALA A 40 5.74 10.88 40.87
C ALA A 40 5.38 12.35 41.16
N ASN A 41 6.29 13.29 40.85
CA ASN A 41 6.07 14.74 41.03
C ASN A 41 5.12 15.31 39.95
N PHE A 42 4.73 14.54 38.96
CA PHE A 42 3.90 14.99 37.82
C PHE A 42 2.62 14.15 37.65
N PRO A 43 1.76 14.04 38.67
CA PRO A 43 0.58 13.15 38.64
C PRO A 43 -0.47 13.54 37.56
N SER A 44 -0.37 14.74 37.02
CA SER A 44 -1.26 15.26 35.96
C SER A 44 -0.68 15.13 34.56
N LEU A 45 0.45 14.42 34.37
CA LEU A 45 1.08 14.25 33.07
C LEU A 45 0.20 13.35 32.20
N GLU A 46 -0.17 13.85 31.02
CA GLU A 46 -0.98 13.12 30.02
C GLU A 46 -0.14 12.53 28.89
N THR A 47 1.02 13.14 28.59
CA THR A 47 1.93 12.67 27.54
C THR A 47 3.34 12.54 28.05
N LEU A 48 3.94 11.37 27.83
CA LEU A 48 5.34 11.11 28.14
C LEU A 48 6.05 10.63 26.88
N TRP A 49 7.05 11.40 26.42
CA TRP A 49 7.80 11.10 25.23
C TRP A 49 9.29 11.06 25.50
N PHE A 50 9.95 10.00 25.09
CA PHE A 50 11.39 9.78 25.15
C PHE A 50 11.99 9.76 23.74
N PRO A 51 12.32 10.89 23.12
CA PRO A 51 13.03 10.91 21.85
C PRO A 51 14.52 10.60 22.06
N SER A 52 15.09 9.75 21.24
CA SER A 52 16.53 9.38 21.23
C SER A 52 17.06 8.99 22.63
N CYS A 53 16.38 8.06 23.31
CA CYS A 53 16.59 7.79 24.72
C CYS A 53 17.53 6.60 24.98
N PHE A 54 18.36 6.74 26.04
CA PHE A 54 19.22 5.66 26.61
C PHE A 54 18.64 5.07 27.91
N VAL A 55 17.46 5.51 28.32
CA VAL A 55 16.88 5.07 29.57
C VAL A 55 16.48 3.62 29.46
N SER A 56 17.01 2.76 30.34
CA SER A 56 16.69 1.34 30.41
C SER A 56 15.59 1.03 31.41
N LYS A 57 15.36 1.95 32.38
CA LYS A 57 14.35 1.78 33.43
C LYS A 57 13.72 3.12 33.79
N VAL A 58 12.40 3.12 33.97
CA VAL A 58 11.66 4.30 34.45
C VAL A 58 10.95 3.94 35.75
N GLN A 59 11.22 4.73 36.81
CA GLN A 59 10.52 4.59 38.08
C GLN A 59 9.26 5.46 38.10
N ASP A 60 8.33 5.11 38.96
CA ASP A 60 7.10 5.86 39.23
C ASP A 60 6.15 6.06 38.04
N LEU A 61 6.26 5.23 36.99
CA LEU A 61 5.29 5.24 35.89
C LEU A 61 3.87 4.97 36.40
N ASP A 62 3.73 4.12 37.43
CA ASP A 62 2.46 3.80 38.08
C ASP A 62 1.78 4.99 38.77
N LYS A 63 2.52 6.07 39.03
CA LYS A 63 2.02 7.33 39.62
C LYS A 63 1.40 8.26 38.58
N LEU A 64 1.66 8.03 37.29
CA LEU A 64 1.14 8.85 36.20
C LEU A 64 -0.29 8.38 35.83
N THR A 65 -1.24 8.55 36.73
CA THR A 65 -2.61 8.01 36.56
C THR A 65 -3.42 8.67 35.44
N LYS A 66 -2.97 9.83 34.94
CA LYS A 66 -3.60 10.55 33.82
C LYS A 66 -2.87 10.36 32.49
N LEU A 67 -1.86 9.50 32.43
CA LEU A 67 -1.09 9.26 31.22
C LEU A 67 -1.97 8.64 30.13
N LYS A 68 -2.08 9.34 28.99
CA LYS A 68 -2.82 8.93 27.80
C LYS A 68 -1.90 8.50 26.66
N VAL A 69 -0.76 9.14 26.52
CA VAL A 69 0.19 8.87 25.45
C VAL A 69 1.56 8.54 26.01
N PHE A 70 2.09 7.39 25.64
CA PHE A 70 3.46 7.01 25.92
C PHE A 70 4.20 6.75 24.62
N SER A 71 5.33 7.43 24.42
CA SER A 71 6.18 7.28 23.25
C SER A 71 7.64 7.11 23.63
N PHE A 72 8.29 6.12 23.02
CA PHE A 72 9.70 5.81 23.23
C PHE A 72 10.40 5.67 21.88
N GLU A 73 11.51 6.39 21.72
CA GLU A 73 12.42 6.23 20.59
C GLU A 73 13.84 5.99 21.14
N ALA A 74 14.43 4.87 20.81
CA ALA A 74 15.80 4.59 21.21
C ALA A 74 16.79 5.49 20.46
N ASN A 75 17.96 5.75 21.06
CA ASN A 75 18.95 6.68 20.52
C ASN A 75 19.55 6.20 19.20
N LYS A 76 19.63 7.10 18.23
CA LYS A 76 20.16 6.86 16.87
C LYS A 76 21.64 6.48 16.85
N GLU A 77 22.46 6.92 17.80
CA GLU A 77 23.90 6.59 17.80
C GLU A 77 24.21 5.08 17.94
N LYS A 78 23.26 4.31 18.45
CA LYS A 78 23.29 2.83 18.37
C LYS A 78 22.71 2.28 17.06
N TYR A 79 22.21 3.14 16.20
CA TYR A 79 21.46 2.83 14.96
C TYR A 79 22.20 3.26 13.71
N ASP A 80 23.51 3.31 13.71
CA ASP A 80 24.28 3.68 12.53
C ASP A 80 24.34 2.53 11.53
N TRP A 81 23.14 2.14 11.11
CA TRP A 81 22.87 1.13 10.14
C TRP A 81 23.40 1.48 8.74
N TRP A 82 23.54 2.76 8.42
CA TRP A 82 24.13 3.19 7.16
C TRP A 82 25.63 2.97 7.08
N PHE A 83 26.33 2.80 8.22
CA PHE A 83 27.80 2.75 8.23
C PHE A 83 28.43 1.54 8.93
N THR A 84 27.72 0.72 9.67
CA THR A 84 28.39 -0.27 10.53
C THR A 84 28.08 -1.74 10.29
N ASN A 85 27.14 -2.13 9.42
CA ASN A 85 26.72 -3.53 9.21
C ASN A 85 26.51 -4.33 10.52
N LYS A 86 26.26 -3.66 11.65
CA LYS A 86 25.97 -4.34 12.91
C LYS A 86 24.47 -4.45 13.09
N PRO A 87 23.95 -5.66 13.38
CA PRO A 87 22.52 -5.84 13.62
C PRO A 87 22.08 -4.97 14.79
N PHE A 88 20.99 -4.25 14.58
CA PHE A 88 20.32 -3.44 15.56
C PHE A 88 19.88 -4.30 16.75
N LYS A 89 20.13 -3.84 17.98
CA LYS A 89 19.63 -4.47 19.20
C LYS A 89 18.57 -3.59 19.85
N PRO A 90 17.29 -3.91 19.73
CA PRO A 90 16.20 -3.17 20.38
C PRO A 90 16.37 -3.09 21.89
N VAL A 91 15.93 -1.97 22.48
CA VAL A 91 15.99 -1.75 23.93
C VAL A 91 14.93 -2.62 24.60
N ASP A 92 15.33 -3.44 25.58
CA ASP A 92 14.37 -4.25 26.36
C ASP A 92 13.48 -3.33 27.21
N MET A 93 12.16 -3.50 27.06
CA MET A 93 11.14 -2.73 27.75
C MET A 93 10.76 -3.29 29.12
N ALA A 94 11.48 -4.28 29.66
CA ALA A 94 11.23 -4.86 30.99
C ALA A 94 11.27 -3.80 32.12
N GLY A 95 12.04 -2.74 31.93
CA GLY A 95 12.13 -1.61 32.87
C GLY A 95 10.96 -0.62 32.82
N TYR A 96 9.94 -0.87 31.98
CA TYR A 96 8.79 0.02 31.75
C TYR A 96 7.50 -0.68 32.14
N ASP A 97 7.03 -0.42 33.36
CA ASP A 97 5.77 -0.99 33.85
C ASP A 97 4.62 0.00 33.70
N LEU A 98 3.83 -0.15 32.65
CA LEU A 98 2.65 0.68 32.34
C LEU A 98 1.35 0.06 32.83
N SER A 99 1.39 -1.08 33.55
CA SER A 99 0.18 -1.86 33.93
C SER A 99 -0.83 -1.08 34.78
N LYS A 100 -0.44 0.01 35.43
CA LYS A 100 -1.30 0.87 36.25
C LYS A 100 -1.83 2.11 35.54
N ASN A 101 -1.38 2.38 34.32
CA ASN A 101 -1.76 3.57 33.54
C ASN A 101 -3.08 3.33 32.78
N ASN A 102 -4.18 3.22 33.53
CA ASN A 102 -5.48 2.82 32.98
C ASN A 102 -6.16 3.83 32.04
N GLN A 103 -5.63 5.07 31.93
CA GLN A 103 -6.09 6.07 30.97
C GLN A 103 -5.26 6.07 29.69
N LEU A 104 -4.33 5.14 29.52
CA LEU A 104 -3.48 5.06 28.37
C LEU A 104 -4.30 4.74 27.12
N GLU A 105 -4.11 5.58 26.08
CA GLU A 105 -4.79 5.50 24.80
C GLU A 105 -3.84 5.09 23.67
N THR A 106 -2.60 5.59 23.72
CA THR A 106 -1.64 5.42 22.64
C THR A 106 -0.28 4.99 23.16
N LEU A 107 0.26 3.95 22.52
CA LEU A 107 1.63 3.47 22.67
C LEU A 107 2.38 3.60 21.36
N SER A 108 3.57 4.23 21.40
CA SER A 108 4.46 4.33 20.24
C SER A 108 5.89 3.96 20.62
N PHE A 109 6.45 3.01 19.90
CA PHE A 109 7.80 2.50 20.14
C PHE A 109 8.63 2.51 18.87
N LYS A 110 9.85 3.01 18.95
CA LYS A 110 10.85 2.89 17.92
C LYS A 110 12.13 2.32 18.50
N GLY A 111 12.53 1.16 18.01
CA GLY A 111 13.70 0.46 18.50
C GLY A 111 13.52 -0.19 19.86
N ALA A 112 12.35 -0.71 20.16
CA ALA A 112 12.02 -1.35 21.41
C ALA A 112 11.78 -2.86 21.25
N ASN A 113 12.23 -3.64 22.23
CA ASN A 113 11.84 -5.03 22.39
C ASN A 113 10.69 -5.12 23.39
N LEU A 114 9.49 -5.46 22.92
CA LEU A 114 8.28 -5.48 23.72
C LEU A 114 8.10 -6.77 24.54
N THR A 115 8.97 -7.77 24.42
CA THR A 115 8.80 -9.11 25.03
C THR A 115 8.41 -9.04 26.50
N ASN A 116 9.02 -8.14 27.27
CA ASN A 116 8.81 -8.01 28.70
C ASN A 116 8.01 -6.75 29.10
N LEU A 117 7.41 -6.05 28.13
CA LEU A 117 6.60 -4.87 28.39
C LEU A 117 5.33 -5.24 29.15
N LYS A 118 5.06 -4.54 30.26
CA LYS A 118 3.80 -4.62 30.99
C LYS A 118 2.88 -3.47 30.62
N VAL A 119 1.65 -3.78 30.22
CA VAL A 119 0.63 -2.82 29.78
C VAL A 119 -0.65 -2.94 30.60
N PRO A 120 -1.50 -1.89 30.65
CA PRO A 120 -2.78 -1.98 31.33
C PRO A 120 -3.72 -2.92 30.59
N ALA A 121 -4.67 -3.51 31.31
CA ALA A 121 -5.71 -4.36 30.74
C ALA A 121 -6.81 -3.58 29.98
N THR A 122 -6.72 -2.25 29.94
CA THR A 122 -7.67 -1.37 29.25
C THR A 122 -7.45 -1.40 27.73
N THR A 123 -8.51 -1.10 26.99
CA THR A 123 -8.42 -1.04 25.52
C THR A 123 -7.77 0.25 25.06
N LEU A 124 -6.63 0.12 24.40
CA LEU A 124 -5.91 1.23 23.76
C LEU A 124 -6.55 1.59 22.41
N GLN A 125 -6.40 2.85 21.98
CA GLN A 125 -6.76 3.27 20.64
C GLN A 125 -5.73 2.73 19.63
N SER A 126 -4.42 2.89 19.93
CA SER A 126 -3.36 2.47 19.01
C SER A 126 -2.09 1.98 19.70
N LEU A 127 -1.42 1.03 19.01
CA LEU A 127 -0.03 0.64 19.22
C LEU A 127 0.73 0.84 17.91
N SER A 128 1.85 1.57 17.95
CA SER A 128 2.82 1.63 16.85
C SER A 128 4.16 1.07 17.31
N LEU A 129 4.77 0.20 16.51
CA LEU A 129 6.10 -0.35 16.73
C LEU A 129 6.93 -0.23 15.45
N LYS A 130 8.07 0.43 15.53
CA LYS A 130 9.02 0.58 14.43
C LYS A 130 10.41 0.11 14.82
N ASN A 131 11.05 -0.68 13.94
CA ASN A 131 12.42 -1.22 14.16
C ASN A 131 12.56 -1.90 15.54
N GLY A 132 11.63 -2.74 15.91
CA GLY A 132 11.57 -3.38 17.22
C GLY A 132 11.46 -4.89 17.16
N VAL A 133 11.15 -5.48 18.32
CA VAL A 133 10.85 -6.92 18.46
C VAL A 133 9.54 -7.09 19.20
N TYR A 134 8.71 -8.03 18.74
CA TYR A 134 7.43 -8.35 19.35
C TYR A 134 7.18 -9.86 19.36
N THR A 135 6.25 -10.29 20.21
CA THR A 135 5.77 -11.67 20.31
C THR A 135 4.28 -11.75 20.07
N ASN A 136 3.79 -12.94 19.80
CA ASN A 136 2.38 -13.26 19.77
C ASN A 136 1.68 -12.86 21.10
N ALA A 137 2.33 -13.14 22.24
CA ALA A 137 1.82 -12.75 23.56
C ALA A 137 1.68 -11.23 23.71
N ASN A 138 2.62 -10.44 23.20
CA ASN A 138 2.53 -8.97 23.26
C ASN A 138 1.28 -8.48 22.54
N LEU A 139 1.05 -8.91 21.29
CA LEU A 139 -0.07 -8.42 20.49
C LEU A 139 -1.44 -8.91 21.02
N ASN A 140 -1.46 -10.02 21.73
CA ASN A 140 -2.68 -10.51 22.39
C ASN A 140 -2.96 -9.80 23.72
N ASN A 141 -1.93 -9.45 24.47
CA ASN A 141 -2.06 -8.78 25.77
C ASN A 141 -2.28 -7.26 25.64
N ILE A 142 -1.77 -6.66 24.55
CA ILE A 142 -2.01 -5.25 24.25
C ILE A 142 -3.36 -5.13 23.53
N HIS A 143 -4.42 -4.80 24.26
CA HIS A 143 -5.78 -4.68 23.73
C HIS A 143 -5.95 -3.39 22.90
N ALA A 144 -5.21 -3.24 21.79
CA ALA A 144 -5.30 -2.06 20.92
C ALA A 144 -6.34 -2.28 19.79
N LYS A 145 -7.04 -1.19 19.42
CA LYS A 145 -7.94 -1.19 18.25
C LYS A 145 -7.17 -1.15 16.93
N VAL A 146 -6.07 -0.43 16.92
CA VAL A 146 -5.18 -0.30 15.76
C VAL A 146 -3.78 -0.72 16.16
N ILE A 147 -3.18 -1.63 15.42
CA ILE A 147 -1.78 -2.05 15.57
C ILE A 147 -1.06 -1.78 14.26
N ASP A 148 0.02 -1.01 14.33
CA ASP A 148 0.91 -0.70 13.22
C ASP A 148 2.34 -1.11 13.54
N ILE A 149 2.89 -2.03 12.75
CA ILE A 149 4.22 -2.62 12.95
C ILE A 149 5.02 -2.39 11.66
N GLU A 150 6.14 -1.68 11.80
CA GLU A 150 7.03 -1.37 10.69
C GLU A 150 8.45 -1.85 10.97
N ASN A 151 9.06 -2.59 10.01
CA ASN A 151 10.45 -3.03 10.07
C ASN A 151 10.86 -3.68 11.40
N SER A 152 9.99 -4.53 11.95
CA SER A 152 10.18 -5.14 13.27
C SER A 152 10.20 -6.66 13.18
N ASP A 153 10.98 -7.28 14.05
CA ASP A 153 11.15 -8.73 14.09
C ASP A 153 10.02 -9.40 14.87
N ALA A 154 9.40 -10.40 14.27
CA ALA A 154 8.56 -11.35 15.00
C ALA A 154 9.46 -12.36 15.72
N ALA A 155 9.33 -12.49 17.04
CA ALA A 155 10.05 -13.49 17.80
C ALA A 155 9.45 -14.90 17.65
N ASP A 156 8.18 -14.99 17.25
CA ASP A 156 7.45 -16.22 17.04
C ASP A 156 7.27 -16.51 15.54
N GLU A 157 7.39 -17.77 15.12
CA GLU A 157 7.13 -18.19 13.73
C GLU A 157 5.64 -18.17 13.35
N GLN A 158 4.77 -18.13 14.34
CA GLN A 158 3.30 -18.13 14.17
C GLN A 158 2.70 -16.98 14.96
N LEU A 159 1.97 -16.12 14.27
CA LEU A 159 1.23 -15.02 14.87
C LEU A 159 -0.26 -15.36 14.90
N ILE A 160 -0.72 -15.82 16.08
CA ILE A 160 -2.12 -16.21 16.32
C ILE A 160 -2.78 -15.16 17.21
N LEU A 161 -3.61 -14.32 16.62
CA LEU A 161 -4.23 -13.19 17.30
C LEU A 161 -5.65 -13.53 17.77
N ASN A 162 -5.88 -13.28 19.08
CA ASN A 162 -7.18 -13.46 19.74
C ASN A 162 -7.72 -12.13 20.30
N ASN A 163 -7.10 -11.00 19.95
CA ASN A 163 -7.47 -9.69 20.41
C ASN A 163 -8.81 -9.24 19.80
N LYS A 164 -9.88 -9.30 20.61
CA LYS A 164 -11.24 -8.91 20.16
C LYS A 164 -11.42 -7.40 20.01
N ALA A 165 -10.53 -6.57 20.54
CA ALA A 165 -10.56 -5.13 20.35
C ALA A 165 -9.97 -4.72 18.99
N LEU A 166 -9.14 -5.57 18.38
CA LEU A 166 -8.38 -5.26 17.17
C LEU A 166 -9.31 -5.06 15.95
N GLN A 167 -9.26 -3.87 15.36
CA GLN A 167 -10.05 -3.45 14.20
C GLN A 167 -9.19 -3.25 12.96
N ALA A 168 -7.94 -2.78 13.13
CA ALA A 168 -6.99 -2.62 12.04
C ALA A 168 -5.60 -3.13 12.43
N LEU A 169 -4.98 -3.88 11.52
CA LEU A 169 -3.62 -4.40 11.65
C LEU A 169 -2.83 -4.06 10.42
N SER A 170 -1.70 -3.39 10.61
CA SER A 170 -0.70 -3.13 9.58
C SER A 170 0.62 -3.76 10.02
N ILE A 171 1.21 -4.57 9.15
CA ILE A 171 2.55 -5.14 9.32
C ILE A 171 3.31 -4.93 8.04
N SER A 172 4.41 -4.18 8.11
CA SER A 172 5.28 -3.93 6.96
C SER A 172 6.74 -4.20 7.31
N THR A 173 7.42 -4.99 6.47
CA THR A 173 8.86 -5.24 6.56
C THR A 173 9.49 -4.83 5.23
N ASN A 174 10.43 -3.89 5.27
CA ASN A 174 11.08 -3.35 4.07
C ASN A 174 12.53 -3.87 3.90
N THR A 175 12.98 -4.74 4.80
CA THR A 175 14.33 -5.29 4.76
C THR A 175 14.31 -6.81 4.84
N ALA A 176 15.11 -7.48 4.02
CA ALA A 176 15.27 -8.92 4.02
C ALA A 176 15.90 -9.49 5.31
N GLU A 177 16.43 -8.62 6.17
CA GLU A 177 17.08 -9.01 7.42
C GLU A 177 16.09 -9.23 8.57
N ASN A 178 14.85 -8.70 8.44
CA ASN A 178 13.84 -8.86 9.47
C ASN A 178 13.27 -10.28 9.49
N LYS A 179 13.13 -10.81 10.69
CA LYS A 179 12.44 -12.10 10.91
C LYS A 179 10.95 -11.90 10.83
N ALA A 180 10.31 -12.58 9.87
CA ALA A 180 8.88 -12.62 9.73
C ALA A 180 8.29 -13.92 10.28
N PHE A 181 6.99 -13.95 10.38
CA PHE A 181 6.23 -15.13 10.77
C PHE A 181 5.73 -15.91 9.55
N LYS A 182 5.66 -17.23 9.64
CA LYS A 182 5.17 -18.12 8.56
C LYS A 182 3.66 -18.19 8.49
N LEU A 183 2.98 -17.98 9.63
CA LEU A 183 1.53 -18.03 9.76
C LEU A 183 1.00 -16.77 10.46
N LEU A 184 0.01 -16.13 9.83
CA LEU A 184 -0.83 -15.11 10.45
C LEU A 184 -2.25 -15.66 10.61
N ASN A 185 -2.72 -15.82 11.85
CA ASN A 185 -4.09 -16.21 12.12
C ASN A 185 -4.84 -15.07 12.82
N VAL A 186 -5.79 -14.46 12.12
CA VAL A 186 -6.67 -13.39 12.64
C VAL A 186 -8.13 -13.82 12.79
N ALA A 187 -8.43 -15.11 12.63
CA ALA A 187 -9.80 -15.64 12.65
C ALA A 187 -10.59 -15.25 13.92
N ASN A 188 -9.91 -15.16 15.05
CA ASN A 188 -10.52 -14.86 16.35
C ASN A 188 -10.50 -13.38 16.73
N THR A 189 -10.21 -12.46 15.80
CA THR A 189 -10.21 -11.01 16.03
C THR A 189 -11.52 -10.35 15.59
N SER A 190 -11.63 -9.01 15.77
CA SER A 190 -12.68 -8.18 15.18
C SER A 190 -12.15 -7.34 14.03
N LEU A 191 -11.12 -7.81 13.35
CA LEU A 191 -10.38 -7.09 12.32
C LEU A 191 -11.27 -6.76 11.12
N HIS A 192 -11.26 -5.50 10.71
CA HIS A 192 -11.90 -4.98 9.49
C HIS A 192 -10.86 -4.67 8.41
N LYS A 193 -9.67 -4.20 8.83
CA LYS A 193 -8.61 -3.80 7.90
C LYS A 193 -7.34 -4.58 8.17
N LEU A 194 -6.85 -5.29 7.16
CA LEU A 194 -5.58 -6.01 7.21
C LEU A 194 -4.66 -5.51 6.09
N TYR A 195 -3.48 -5.03 6.49
CA TYR A 195 -2.40 -4.66 5.61
C TYR A 195 -1.14 -5.45 5.98
N VAL A 196 -0.63 -6.26 5.05
CA VAL A 196 0.61 -7.02 5.23
C VAL A 196 1.49 -6.81 4.02
N VAL A 197 2.66 -6.23 4.25
CA VAL A 197 3.73 -6.08 3.25
C VAL A 197 5.00 -6.65 3.84
N GLU A 198 5.52 -7.70 3.23
CA GLU A 198 6.67 -8.40 3.74
C GLU A 198 7.74 -8.55 2.67
N ASN A 199 8.96 -8.13 2.98
CA ASN A 199 10.16 -8.31 2.17
C ASN A 199 11.18 -9.21 2.89
N ALA A 200 10.70 -10.27 3.54
CA ALA A 200 11.55 -11.27 4.16
C ALA A 200 12.18 -12.18 3.10
N ASP A 201 13.27 -12.84 3.44
CA ASP A 201 13.81 -13.88 2.59
C ASP A 201 12.85 -15.07 2.46
N LYS A 202 13.10 -15.97 1.48
CA LYS A 202 12.22 -17.13 1.22
C LYS A 202 12.04 -18.07 2.42
N GLU A 203 13.03 -18.15 3.29
CA GLU A 203 12.98 -19.06 4.44
C GLU A 203 12.06 -18.53 5.56
N HIS A 204 11.99 -17.21 5.69
CA HIS A 204 11.24 -16.51 6.74
C HIS A 204 9.96 -15.86 6.23
N SER A 205 9.58 -16.05 4.96
CA SER A 205 8.41 -15.43 4.38
C SER A 205 7.09 -16.02 4.87
N LEU A 206 6.05 -15.19 4.89
CA LEU A 206 4.68 -15.57 5.20
C LEU A 206 4.15 -16.62 4.20
N LYS A 207 3.62 -17.74 4.70
CA LYS A 207 3.09 -18.85 3.89
C LYS A 207 1.57 -18.93 3.92
N LYS A 208 0.96 -18.51 5.05
CA LYS A 208 -0.47 -18.68 5.25
C LYS A 208 -1.07 -17.57 6.08
N ILE A 209 -2.25 -17.08 5.67
CA ILE A 209 -3.11 -16.20 6.45
C ILE A 209 -4.46 -16.87 6.65
N ILE A 210 -4.93 -16.96 7.91
CA ILE A 210 -6.27 -17.39 8.25
C ILE A 210 -7.08 -16.14 8.59
N LEU A 211 -8.07 -15.84 7.75
CA LEU A 211 -8.85 -14.62 7.78
C LEU A 211 -10.09 -14.77 8.68
N ASN A 212 -10.58 -13.66 9.25
CA ASN A 212 -11.90 -13.58 9.85
C ASN A 212 -12.94 -13.09 8.82
N ASP A 213 -14.22 -13.28 9.11
CA ASP A 213 -15.35 -12.94 8.23
C ASP A 213 -15.76 -11.45 8.23
N LYS A 214 -15.07 -10.61 9.03
CA LYS A 214 -15.40 -9.18 9.20
C LYS A 214 -14.56 -8.26 8.31
N ILE A 215 -13.50 -8.78 7.71
CA ILE A 215 -12.58 -8.00 6.88
C ILE A 215 -13.33 -7.39 5.70
N ASP A 216 -13.22 -6.07 5.58
CA ASP A 216 -13.74 -5.27 4.45
C ASP A 216 -12.63 -4.68 3.57
N THR A 217 -11.41 -4.59 4.11
CA THR A 217 -10.22 -4.09 3.43
C THR A 217 -9.05 -5.03 3.65
N LEU A 218 -8.52 -5.58 2.56
CA LEU A 218 -7.39 -6.52 2.57
C LEU A 218 -6.33 -6.04 1.59
N THR A 219 -5.11 -5.78 2.09
CA THR A 219 -3.94 -5.45 1.27
C THR A 219 -2.80 -6.39 1.61
N LEU A 220 -2.33 -7.11 0.62
CA LEU A 220 -1.22 -8.06 0.72
C LEU A 220 -0.18 -7.74 -0.35
N GLY A 221 1.04 -7.41 0.09
CA GLY A 221 2.10 -6.90 -0.79
C GLY A 221 2.04 -5.38 -0.99
N GLY A 222 3.09 -4.79 -1.58
CA GLY A 222 3.22 -3.35 -1.80
C GLY A 222 2.31 -2.82 -2.91
N TYR A 223 2.07 -1.52 -2.91
CA TYR A 223 1.42 -0.82 -4.03
C TYR A 223 2.24 -0.92 -5.32
N LEU A 224 1.57 -0.74 -6.47
CA LEU A 224 2.09 -0.86 -7.84
C LEU A 224 3.47 -0.20 -8.10
N ASN A 225 3.87 0.78 -7.30
CA ASN A 225 5.13 1.52 -7.46
C ASN A 225 6.21 1.19 -6.41
N GLN A 226 5.96 0.25 -5.49
CA GLN A 226 6.97 -0.18 -4.52
C GLN A 226 7.39 -1.62 -4.85
N ILE A 227 8.69 -1.82 -5.00
CA ILE A 227 9.34 -3.10 -5.36
C ILE A 227 9.27 -4.13 -4.21
N VAL A 228 8.33 -3.97 -3.29
CA VAL A 228 8.18 -4.84 -2.13
C VAL A 228 7.04 -5.81 -2.39
N SER A 229 7.38 -7.03 -2.71
CA SER A 229 6.44 -8.09 -3.00
C SER A 229 6.61 -9.23 -2.01
N LEU A 230 5.54 -9.96 -1.75
CA LEU A 230 5.62 -11.22 -1.04
C LEU A 230 6.40 -12.22 -1.91
N HIS A 231 7.52 -12.75 -1.41
CA HIS A 231 8.42 -13.61 -2.18
C HIS A 231 7.86 -14.99 -2.54
N GLU A 232 6.73 -15.39 -1.96
CA GLU A 232 6.08 -16.66 -2.26
C GLU A 232 4.56 -16.54 -2.22
N SER A 233 3.88 -17.54 -2.80
CA SER A 233 2.43 -17.64 -2.74
C SER A 233 1.97 -17.80 -1.29
N VAL A 234 1.10 -16.91 -0.84
CA VAL A 234 0.48 -16.97 0.47
C VAL A 234 -0.88 -17.67 0.34
N GLU A 235 -1.08 -18.73 1.08
CA GLU A 235 -2.39 -19.37 1.21
C GLU A 235 -3.34 -18.44 2.00
N LEU A 236 -4.49 -18.09 1.42
CA LEU A 236 -5.52 -17.28 2.05
C LEU A 236 -6.70 -18.14 2.48
N GLU A 237 -6.66 -18.69 3.68
CA GLU A 237 -7.78 -19.46 4.22
C GLU A 237 -8.93 -18.53 4.61
N GLY A 238 -10.11 -18.79 4.06
CA GLY A 238 -11.33 -18.03 4.33
C GLY A 238 -11.62 -16.89 3.36
N LEU A 239 -10.78 -16.64 2.33
CA LEU A 239 -10.97 -15.56 1.36
C LEU A 239 -12.37 -15.57 0.73
N SER A 240 -12.83 -16.72 0.22
CA SER A 240 -14.13 -16.86 -0.44
C SER A 240 -15.33 -16.59 0.48
N LYS A 241 -15.11 -16.60 1.81
CA LYS A 241 -16.14 -16.34 2.83
C LYS A 241 -16.26 -14.86 3.20
N LEU A 242 -15.37 -13.99 2.70
CA LEU A 242 -15.33 -12.56 3.05
C LEU A 242 -16.45 -11.76 2.39
N ASN A 243 -17.69 -11.99 2.78
CA ASN A 243 -18.85 -11.31 2.21
C ASN A 243 -18.90 -9.78 2.40
N LYS A 244 -18.02 -9.23 3.26
CA LYS A 244 -17.89 -7.78 3.50
C LYS A 244 -16.73 -7.15 2.74
N LEU A 245 -15.87 -7.94 2.10
CA LEU A 245 -14.68 -7.45 1.42
C LEU A 245 -15.07 -6.53 0.26
N LYS A 246 -14.64 -5.27 0.33
CA LYS A 246 -14.86 -4.24 -0.68
C LYS A 246 -13.58 -3.85 -1.40
N TYR A 247 -12.49 -3.74 -0.66
CA TYR A 247 -11.18 -3.39 -1.19
C TYR A 247 -10.25 -4.58 -1.05
N PHE A 248 -9.74 -5.07 -2.16
CA PHE A 248 -8.75 -6.14 -2.18
C PHE A 248 -7.57 -5.75 -3.06
N ALA A 249 -6.40 -5.59 -2.45
CA ALA A 249 -5.12 -5.43 -3.14
C ALA A 249 -4.24 -6.64 -2.85
N TYR A 250 -3.79 -7.31 -3.91
CA TYR A 250 -2.95 -8.49 -3.83
C TYR A 250 -1.79 -8.38 -4.79
N ASN A 251 -0.59 -8.33 -4.25
CA ASN A 251 0.64 -8.16 -5.01
C ASN A 251 1.71 -9.20 -4.60
N PRO A 252 1.49 -10.50 -4.84
CA PRO A 252 2.50 -11.52 -4.62
C PRO A 252 3.43 -11.63 -5.82
N ASP A 253 4.69 -11.96 -5.59
CA ASP A 253 5.64 -12.23 -6.66
C ASP A 253 5.33 -13.51 -7.42
N PHE A 254 4.65 -14.49 -6.83
CA PHE A 254 4.67 -15.88 -7.30
C PHE A 254 3.34 -16.63 -7.39
N SER A 255 2.19 -16.04 -7.09
CA SER A 255 0.93 -16.77 -7.30
C SER A 255 -0.25 -15.90 -7.68
N ALA A 256 -1.06 -16.44 -8.60
CA ALA A 256 -2.36 -15.90 -8.91
C ALA A 256 -3.41 -16.48 -7.96
N ILE A 257 -4.31 -15.63 -7.49
CA ILE A 257 -5.57 -16.07 -6.90
C ILE A 257 -6.50 -16.42 -8.07
N ALA A 258 -7.07 -17.63 -8.03
CA ALA A 258 -8.07 -17.98 -9.03
C ALA A 258 -9.25 -17.02 -8.93
N THR A 259 -9.66 -16.43 -10.05
CA THR A 259 -10.73 -15.42 -10.06
C THR A 259 -12.03 -15.91 -9.42
N LYS A 260 -12.34 -17.21 -9.59
CA LYS A 260 -13.52 -17.88 -9.01
C LYS A 260 -13.56 -17.85 -7.47
N ASP A 261 -12.39 -17.70 -6.82
CA ASP A 261 -12.26 -17.69 -5.35
C ASP A 261 -12.41 -16.28 -4.78
N LEU A 262 -12.52 -15.26 -5.63
CA LEU A 262 -12.71 -13.88 -5.21
C LEU A 262 -14.13 -13.63 -4.70
N PRO A 263 -14.29 -12.95 -3.55
CA PRO A 263 -15.61 -12.58 -3.01
C PRO A 263 -16.38 -11.63 -3.93
N LYS A 264 -17.68 -11.87 -4.10
CA LYS A 264 -18.56 -11.13 -5.05
C LYS A 264 -18.75 -9.65 -4.72
N ASN A 265 -18.48 -9.24 -3.48
CA ASN A 265 -18.74 -7.87 -3.02
C ASN A 265 -17.57 -6.92 -3.20
N ILE A 266 -16.49 -7.35 -3.84
CA ILE A 266 -15.34 -6.50 -4.14
C ILE A 266 -15.78 -5.35 -5.05
N GLU A 267 -15.49 -4.12 -4.61
CA GLU A 267 -15.69 -2.88 -5.36
C GLU A 267 -14.39 -2.39 -6.00
N PHE A 268 -13.25 -2.64 -5.34
CA PHE A 268 -11.91 -2.25 -5.77
C PHE A 268 -10.99 -3.46 -5.75
N LEU A 269 -10.50 -3.85 -6.92
CA LEU A 269 -9.56 -4.96 -7.07
C LEU A 269 -8.25 -4.47 -7.67
N VAL A 270 -7.16 -4.67 -6.92
CA VAL A 270 -5.80 -4.36 -7.35
C VAL A 270 -4.99 -5.64 -7.39
N LEU A 271 -4.52 -6.02 -8.55
CA LEU A 271 -3.63 -7.17 -8.75
C LEU A 271 -2.27 -6.68 -9.26
N GLY A 272 -1.23 -6.99 -8.53
CA GLY A 272 0.13 -6.60 -8.88
C GLY A 272 1.09 -7.78 -8.81
N GLY A 273 2.38 -7.51 -8.94
CA GLY A 273 3.47 -8.47 -8.79
C GLY A 273 4.62 -8.18 -9.73
N SER A 274 5.87 -8.38 -9.30
CA SER A 274 7.08 -8.17 -10.10
C SER A 274 7.71 -9.48 -10.59
N GLY A 275 7.30 -10.63 -10.07
CA GLY A 275 7.90 -11.93 -10.38
C GLY A 275 7.39 -12.61 -11.66
N ASN A 276 8.15 -13.57 -12.18
CA ASN A 276 7.76 -14.42 -13.30
C ASN A 276 6.84 -15.55 -12.81
N VAL A 277 5.56 -15.27 -12.64
CA VAL A 277 4.61 -16.30 -12.22
C VAL A 277 4.20 -17.15 -13.42
N PRO A 278 4.30 -18.45 -13.36
CA PRO A 278 3.65 -19.31 -14.33
C PRO A 278 2.14 -19.34 -14.05
N TYR A 279 1.41 -18.33 -14.54
CA TYR A 279 -0.01 -18.52 -14.77
C TYR A 279 -0.13 -19.67 -15.77
N LYS A 280 -0.90 -20.68 -15.45
CA LYS A 280 -1.21 -21.73 -16.43
C LYS A 280 -2.09 -21.10 -17.50
N ASP A 281 -1.83 -21.38 -18.76
CA ASP A 281 -2.60 -20.85 -19.92
C ASP A 281 -4.13 -21.07 -19.83
N ASN A 282 -4.57 -21.87 -18.88
CA ASN A 282 -5.98 -22.23 -18.65
C ASN A 282 -6.63 -21.46 -17.50
N ASP A 283 -5.95 -20.52 -16.82
CA ASP A 283 -6.56 -19.75 -15.75
C ASP A 283 -7.60 -18.81 -16.34
N SER A 284 -8.81 -18.91 -15.84
CA SER A 284 -9.89 -18.00 -16.22
C SER A 284 -9.66 -16.64 -15.56
N PHE A 285 -9.42 -15.62 -16.39
CA PHE A 285 -9.39 -14.21 -15.95
C PHE A 285 -10.79 -13.60 -16.08
N ASP A 286 -11.81 -14.37 -15.74
CA ASP A 286 -13.20 -13.95 -15.79
C ASP A 286 -13.63 -13.30 -14.46
N TYR A 287 -13.70 -11.97 -14.45
CA TYR A 287 -14.15 -11.15 -13.32
C TYR A 287 -15.65 -10.78 -13.42
N SER A 288 -16.39 -11.30 -14.41
CA SER A 288 -17.80 -10.94 -14.65
C SER A 288 -18.73 -11.24 -13.48
N HIS A 289 -18.37 -12.21 -12.62
CA HIS A 289 -19.10 -12.54 -11.40
C HIS A 289 -18.96 -11.50 -10.28
N LEU A 290 -17.97 -10.58 -10.36
CA LEU A 290 -17.75 -9.50 -9.40
C LEU A 290 -18.70 -8.32 -9.69
N THR A 291 -19.99 -8.54 -9.53
CA THR A 291 -21.04 -7.61 -9.98
C THR A 291 -21.03 -6.24 -9.31
N LYS A 292 -20.20 -6.04 -8.29
CA LYS A 292 -19.98 -4.74 -7.61
C LYS A 292 -18.67 -4.08 -7.94
N LEU A 293 -17.84 -4.70 -8.78
CA LEU A 293 -16.52 -4.19 -9.13
C LEU A 293 -16.65 -2.88 -9.91
N LYS A 294 -16.12 -1.81 -9.35
CA LYS A 294 -16.08 -0.46 -9.93
C LYS A 294 -14.70 -0.15 -10.49
N THR A 295 -13.66 -0.53 -9.77
CA THR A 295 -12.28 -0.22 -10.15
C THR A 295 -11.45 -1.50 -10.22
N TYR A 296 -10.77 -1.68 -11.34
CA TYR A 296 -9.81 -2.73 -11.54
C TYR A 296 -8.43 -2.17 -11.85
N SER A 297 -7.43 -2.62 -11.15
CA SER A 297 -6.03 -2.28 -11.42
C SER A 297 -5.18 -3.54 -11.52
N ASN A 298 -4.34 -3.61 -12.56
CA ASN A 298 -3.46 -4.75 -12.77
C ASN A 298 -2.10 -4.27 -13.30
N GLY A 299 -1.06 -4.53 -12.51
CA GLY A 299 0.32 -4.16 -12.84
C GLY A 299 1.12 -5.27 -13.51
N LYS A 300 0.52 -6.43 -13.83
CA LYS A 300 1.31 -7.60 -14.21
C LYS A 300 0.98 -8.19 -15.56
N PHE A 301 -0.27 -8.46 -15.82
CA PHE A 301 -0.64 -9.30 -16.98
C PHE A 301 -1.85 -8.78 -17.74
N LEU A 302 -1.91 -9.17 -19.01
CA LEU A 302 -3.07 -9.07 -19.88
C LEU A 302 -3.39 -10.45 -20.43
N SER A 303 -4.67 -10.83 -20.49
CA SER A 303 -5.10 -12.13 -21.00
C SER A 303 -6.18 -11.99 -22.06
N ALA A 304 -6.11 -12.87 -23.07
CA ALA A 304 -7.14 -12.98 -24.10
C ALA A 304 -8.54 -13.35 -23.54
N ASN A 305 -8.57 -13.96 -22.34
CA ASN A 305 -9.80 -14.43 -21.69
C ASN A 305 -10.30 -13.48 -20.61
N MET A 306 -9.76 -12.27 -20.54
CA MET A 306 -10.19 -11.27 -19.54
C MET A 306 -11.62 -10.83 -19.81
N LYS A 307 -12.49 -10.97 -18.78
CA LYS A 307 -13.87 -10.50 -18.82
C LYS A 307 -14.15 -9.67 -17.59
N PHE A 308 -14.85 -8.57 -17.77
CA PHE A 308 -15.22 -7.65 -16.71
C PHE A 308 -16.73 -7.57 -16.50
N PRO A 309 -17.21 -7.23 -15.31
CA PRO A 309 -18.63 -6.97 -15.10
C PRO A 309 -19.06 -5.67 -15.78
N GLU A 310 -20.34 -5.56 -16.13
CA GLU A 310 -20.93 -4.35 -16.71
C GLU A 310 -20.69 -3.11 -15.86
N GLN A 311 -20.63 -3.26 -14.53
CA GLN A 311 -20.52 -2.15 -13.57
C GLN A 311 -19.11 -1.55 -13.46
N LEU A 312 -18.13 -2.07 -14.18
CA LEU A 312 -16.76 -1.54 -14.16
C LEU A 312 -16.77 -0.07 -14.62
N ASP A 313 -16.27 0.83 -13.79
CA ASP A 313 -16.24 2.27 -14.00
C ASP A 313 -14.83 2.80 -14.30
N SER A 314 -13.81 2.19 -13.69
CA SER A 314 -12.42 2.60 -13.87
C SER A 314 -11.48 1.41 -14.07
N ILE A 315 -10.49 1.57 -14.97
CA ILE A 315 -9.47 0.55 -15.23
C ILE A 315 -8.07 1.15 -15.29
N HIS A 316 -7.12 0.46 -14.62
CA HIS A 316 -5.70 0.81 -14.64
C HIS A 316 -4.90 -0.44 -15.02
N LEU A 317 -4.26 -0.43 -16.17
CA LEU A 317 -3.48 -1.56 -16.69
C LEU A 317 -2.03 -1.17 -16.94
N PHE A 318 -1.11 -1.92 -16.33
CA PHE A 318 0.34 -1.81 -16.52
C PHE A 318 0.95 -3.20 -16.79
N PRO A 319 0.44 -3.94 -17.76
CA PRO A 319 0.87 -5.31 -17.93
C PRO A 319 2.30 -5.40 -18.47
N SER A 320 3.07 -6.33 -17.90
CA SER A 320 4.39 -6.75 -18.41
C SER A 320 4.36 -8.11 -19.09
N MET A 321 3.27 -8.88 -18.95
CA MET A 321 3.12 -10.23 -19.48
C MET A 321 1.78 -10.40 -20.20
N ALA A 322 1.77 -11.22 -21.25
CA ALA A 322 0.58 -11.58 -22.00
C ALA A 322 0.29 -13.09 -21.92
N PHE A 323 -0.99 -13.43 -21.77
CA PHE A 323 -1.50 -14.81 -21.80
C PHE A 323 -2.49 -15.02 -22.94
N GLY A 324 -2.26 -16.09 -23.69
CA GLY A 324 -3.05 -16.39 -24.87
C GLY A 324 -2.70 -15.49 -26.07
N ASP A 325 -3.44 -15.64 -27.15
CA ASP A 325 -3.30 -14.85 -28.39
C ASP A 325 -4.25 -13.65 -28.33
N ILE A 326 -3.78 -12.54 -27.74
CA ILE A 326 -4.58 -11.34 -27.54
C ILE A 326 -4.68 -10.58 -28.86
N LYS A 327 -5.83 -10.73 -29.53
CA LYS A 327 -6.10 -10.00 -30.78
C LYS A 327 -6.86 -8.70 -30.56
N ASN A 328 -7.81 -8.71 -29.64
CA ASN A 328 -8.68 -7.57 -29.37
C ASN A 328 -8.82 -7.35 -27.88
N ILE A 329 -8.98 -6.09 -27.47
CA ILE A 329 -9.35 -5.68 -26.13
C ILE A 329 -10.71 -5.00 -26.23
N ASP A 330 -11.74 -5.54 -25.58
CA ASP A 330 -13.10 -5.03 -25.69
C ASP A 330 -13.71 -4.71 -24.33
N PHE A 331 -13.89 -3.40 -24.08
CA PHE A 331 -14.57 -2.86 -22.91
C PHE A 331 -15.99 -2.36 -23.22
N SER A 332 -16.51 -2.57 -24.45
CA SER A 332 -17.76 -1.96 -24.91
C SER A 332 -19.00 -2.31 -24.09
N HIS A 333 -18.95 -3.45 -23.39
CA HIS A 333 -20.04 -3.94 -22.54
C HIS A 333 -20.00 -3.39 -21.10
N THR A 334 -18.97 -2.63 -20.74
CA THR A 334 -18.79 -2.04 -19.40
C THR A 334 -19.38 -0.63 -19.32
N LYS A 335 -19.49 -0.10 -18.10
CA LYS A 335 -19.83 1.31 -17.82
C LYS A 335 -18.59 2.19 -17.59
N LEU A 336 -17.47 1.79 -18.17
CA LEU A 336 -16.19 2.46 -17.99
C LEU A 336 -16.30 3.95 -18.30
N THR A 337 -15.94 4.80 -17.34
CA THR A 337 -15.86 6.26 -17.49
C THR A 337 -14.43 6.75 -17.56
N SER A 338 -13.47 6.00 -16.97
CA SER A 338 -12.06 6.37 -16.95
C SER A 338 -11.14 5.16 -17.15
N GLY A 339 -10.00 5.38 -17.80
CA GLY A 339 -8.99 4.37 -17.99
C GLY A 339 -7.58 4.93 -18.08
N TYR A 340 -6.62 4.16 -17.56
CA TYR A 340 -5.19 4.33 -17.73
C TYR A 340 -4.60 3.00 -18.21
N ILE A 341 -4.00 2.99 -19.40
CA ILE A 341 -3.44 1.77 -20.01
C ILE A 341 -2.03 2.06 -20.51
N TYR A 342 -1.04 1.41 -19.90
CA TYR A 342 0.36 1.47 -20.29
C TYR A 342 0.83 0.07 -20.75
N ILE A 343 1.21 -0.11 -22.02
CA ILE A 343 1.55 -1.42 -22.61
C ILE A 343 3.01 -1.46 -23.12
N GLY A 344 3.93 -0.77 -22.46
CA GLY A 344 5.27 -0.53 -23.00
C GLY A 344 6.17 -1.75 -23.24
N HIS A 345 6.07 -2.79 -22.41
CA HIS A 345 6.97 -3.95 -22.47
C HIS A 345 6.21 -5.28 -22.33
N LEU A 346 5.07 -5.37 -23.00
CA LEU A 346 4.27 -6.58 -22.92
C LEU A 346 4.92 -7.70 -23.72
N GLU A 347 5.25 -8.80 -23.05
CA GLU A 347 5.88 -9.97 -23.65
C GLU A 347 5.03 -11.23 -23.44
N LYS A 348 5.17 -12.16 -24.38
CA LYS A 348 4.69 -13.53 -24.24
C LYS A 348 5.86 -14.48 -24.51
N ASP A 349 6.15 -15.37 -23.57
CA ASP A 349 7.27 -16.32 -23.66
C ASP A 349 8.62 -15.65 -23.96
N GLY A 350 8.87 -14.47 -23.35
CA GLY A 350 10.10 -13.67 -23.54
C GLY A 350 10.21 -13.03 -24.94
N LYS A 351 9.10 -12.91 -25.65
CA LYS A 351 9.04 -12.23 -26.95
C LYS A 351 7.98 -11.12 -26.93
N PRO A 352 8.25 -9.95 -27.53
CA PRO A 352 7.26 -8.90 -27.68
C PRO A 352 5.98 -9.42 -28.32
N ILE A 353 4.82 -9.05 -27.80
CA ILE A 353 3.57 -9.44 -28.41
C ILE A 353 3.35 -8.68 -29.73
N PRO A 354 2.64 -9.31 -30.70
CA PRO A 354 2.24 -8.62 -31.90
C PRO A 354 1.25 -7.49 -31.59
N MET A 355 1.10 -6.57 -32.53
CA MET A 355 0.13 -5.49 -32.49
C MET A 355 -1.30 -6.04 -32.31
N PHE A 356 -2.08 -5.43 -31.42
CA PHE A 356 -3.51 -5.70 -31.31
C PHE A 356 -4.23 -5.33 -32.61
N LYS A 357 -5.29 -6.05 -32.94
CA LYS A 357 -6.14 -5.65 -34.08
C LYS A 357 -7.01 -4.46 -33.72
N SER A 358 -7.61 -4.48 -32.52
CA SER A 358 -8.46 -3.40 -32.07
C SER A 358 -8.52 -3.28 -30.55
N ILE A 359 -8.80 -2.06 -30.11
CA ILE A 359 -9.22 -1.74 -28.75
C ILE A 359 -10.52 -0.96 -28.84
N VAL A 360 -11.55 -1.43 -28.11
CA VAL A 360 -12.90 -0.86 -28.18
C VAL A 360 -13.33 -0.43 -26.78
N PHE A 361 -13.81 0.80 -26.66
CA PHE A 361 -14.31 1.38 -25.42
C PHE A 361 -15.83 1.63 -25.44
N PRO A 362 -16.51 1.71 -24.26
CA PRO A 362 -17.93 1.99 -24.17
C PRO A 362 -18.26 3.45 -24.46
N ALA A 363 -19.52 3.72 -24.77
CA ALA A 363 -20.02 5.08 -24.99
C ALA A 363 -19.97 5.99 -23.75
N THR A 364 -19.85 5.39 -22.56
CA THR A 364 -19.74 6.11 -21.27
C THR A 364 -18.35 6.66 -20.98
N LEU A 365 -17.35 6.31 -21.78
CA LEU A 365 -15.94 6.73 -21.55
C LEU A 365 -15.83 8.25 -21.62
N LYS A 366 -15.27 8.85 -20.56
CA LYS A 366 -15.01 10.29 -20.44
C LYS A 366 -13.53 10.63 -20.49
N ARG A 367 -12.70 9.78 -19.87
CA ARG A 367 -11.26 10.00 -19.78
C ARG A 367 -10.49 8.74 -20.11
N ILE A 368 -9.46 8.82 -20.93
CA ILE A 368 -8.57 7.72 -21.23
C ILE A 368 -7.14 8.22 -21.44
N GLU A 369 -6.20 7.56 -20.79
CA GLU A 369 -4.76 7.75 -20.98
C GLU A 369 -4.16 6.44 -21.50
N LEU A 370 -3.54 6.50 -22.65
CA LEU A 370 -2.97 5.37 -23.37
C LEU A 370 -1.48 5.63 -23.61
N TYR A 371 -0.65 4.77 -23.07
CA TYR A 371 0.81 4.88 -23.20
C TYR A 371 1.35 3.64 -23.90
N ASN A 372 2.28 3.87 -24.85
CA ASN A 372 3.01 2.82 -25.54
C ASN A 372 2.11 1.76 -26.19
N LEU A 373 1.03 2.19 -26.81
CA LEU A 373 0.00 1.31 -27.38
C LEU A 373 0.35 0.86 -28.79
N LYS A 374 0.43 -0.45 -29.03
CA LYS A 374 0.56 -1.06 -30.35
C LYS A 374 -0.78 -1.64 -30.79
N THR A 375 -1.48 -0.98 -31.72
CA THR A 375 -2.75 -1.49 -32.26
C THR A 375 -2.96 -1.11 -33.72
N GLU A 376 -3.63 -1.99 -34.48
CA GLU A 376 -4.03 -1.62 -35.84
C GLU A 376 -5.11 -0.55 -35.81
N VAL A 377 -6.10 -0.69 -34.92
CA VAL A 377 -7.21 0.27 -34.79
C VAL A 377 -7.47 0.60 -33.33
N LEU A 378 -7.42 1.89 -33.00
CA LEU A 378 -7.98 2.45 -31.78
C LEU A 378 -9.34 3.07 -32.12
N ASP A 379 -10.42 2.37 -31.76
CA ASP A 379 -11.78 2.82 -32.05
C ASP A 379 -12.43 3.51 -30.86
N LEU A 380 -12.48 4.83 -30.91
CA LEU A 380 -13.16 5.71 -29.96
C LEU A 380 -14.49 6.27 -30.54
N SER A 381 -14.95 5.78 -31.69
CA SER A 381 -16.12 6.34 -32.39
C SER A 381 -17.39 6.38 -31.56
N ARG A 382 -17.53 5.47 -30.60
CA ARG A 382 -18.68 5.36 -29.68
C ARG A 382 -18.55 6.23 -28.44
N CYS A 383 -17.35 6.74 -28.12
CA CYS A 383 -17.06 7.48 -26.90
C CYS A 383 -17.58 8.94 -27.00
N THR A 384 -18.89 9.11 -27.15
CA THR A 384 -19.51 10.43 -27.40
C THR A 384 -19.44 11.37 -26.19
N GLN A 385 -19.10 10.85 -24.99
CA GLN A 385 -18.91 11.61 -23.76
C GLN A 385 -17.43 11.93 -23.47
N LEU A 386 -16.52 11.67 -24.42
CA LEU A 386 -15.08 11.84 -24.20
C LEU A 386 -14.75 13.30 -23.90
N GLU A 387 -14.12 13.53 -22.74
CA GLU A 387 -13.72 14.84 -22.20
C GLU A 387 -12.19 14.98 -22.15
N ALA A 388 -11.45 13.87 -22.06
CA ALA A 388 -9.99 13.84 -22.04
C ALA A 388 -9.44 12.59 -22.73
N LEU A 389 -8.45 12.80 -23.59
CA LEU A 389 -7.70 11.74 -24.27
C LEU A 389 -6.21 12.08 -24.21
N THR A 390 -5.43 11.20 -23.61
CA THR A 390 -3.98 11.23 -23.73
C THR A 390 -3.52 10.00 -24.49
N LEU A 391 -2.73 10.20 -25.52
CA LEU A 391 -2.02 9.17 -26.24
C LEU A 391 -0.55 9.58 -26.25
N ASP A 392 0.32 8.83 -25.62
CA ASP A 392 1.72 9.17 -25.48
C ASP A 392 2.62 7.95 -25.71
N ASP A 393 3.71 8.15 -26.42
CA ASP A 393 4.78 7.18 -26.56
C ASP A 393 6.01 7.65 -25.78
N THR A 394 6.28 7.01 -24.67
CA THR A 394 7.44 7.35 -23.82
C THR A 394 8.72 6.61 -24.23
N THR A 395 8.61 5.65 -25.14
CA THR A 395 9.74 4.82 -25.58
C THR A 395 9.98 5.05 -27.06
N SER A 396 10.96 5.76 -27.47
CA SER A 396 11.37 6.08 -28.85
C SER A 396 11.45 4.91 -29.87
N GLU A 397 10.93 3.73 -29.51
CA GLU A 397 10.92 2.52 -30.35
C GLU A 397 9.51 2.28 -30.91
N GLU A 398 9.30 2.72 -32.18
CA GLU A 398 8.27 2.28 -33.14
C GLU A 398 6.93 1.81 -32.55
N LEU A 399 6.30 2.59 -31.70
CA LEU A 399 4.93 2.36 -31.30
C LEU A 399 4.02 2.84 -32.43
N TYR A 400 3.13 1.97 -32.86
CA TYR A 400 2.41 2.22 -34.07
C TYR A 400 0.93 1.96 -33.92
N ILE A 401 0.15 3.02 -34.01
CA ILE A 401 -1.29 2.93 -34.21
C ILE A 401 -1.54 3.23 -35.70
N LYS A 402 -2.03 2.25 -36.46
CA LYS A 402 -2.31 2.48 -37.86
C LYS A 402 -3.50 3.41 -38.09
N LYS A 403 -4.50 3.33 -37.18
CA LYS A 403 -5.75 4.07 -37.35
C LYS A 403 -6.35 4.45 -36.00
N ILE A 404 -6.70 5.72 -35.84
CA ILE A 404 -7.47 6.24 -34.71
C ILE A 404 -8.82 6.71 -35.27
N ILE A 405 -9.92 6.24 -34.68
CA ILE A 405 -11.28 6.65 -35.06
C ILE A 405 -11.83 7.47 -33.89
N LEU A 406 -11.93 8.78 -34.08
CA LEU A 406 -12.51 9.69 -33.09
C LEU A 406 -14.02 9.77 -33.20
N PRO A 407 -14.74 10.12 -32.11
CA PRO A 407 -16.18 10.42 -32.17
C PRO A 407 -16.46 11.58 -33.13
N LYS A 408 -17.51 11.47 -33.95
CA LYS A 408 -17.87 12.51 -34.96
C LYS A 408 -18.19 13.89 -34.39
N ASN A 409 -18.65 13.93 -33.14
CA ASN A 409 -19.20 15.16 -32.52
C ASN A 409 -18.37 15.66 -31.34
N LEU A 410 -17.06 15.43 -31.37
CA LEU A 410 -16.16 15.97 -30.35
C LEU A 410 -16.25 17.51 -30.33
N LYS A 411 -16.54 18.07 -29.16
CA LYS A 411 -16.65 19.54 -29.00
C LYS A 411 -15.38 20.07 -28.29
N LYS A 412 -14.76 21.10 -28.85
CA LYS A 412 -13.60 21.79 -28.24
C LYS A 412 -13.88 22.18 -26.78
N SER A 413 -15.09 22.64 -26.46
CA SER A 413 -15.49 23.12 -25.15
C SER A 413 -15.54 22.03 -24.05
N THR A 414 -15.53 20.74 -24.42
CA THR A 414 -15.48 19.63 -23.42
C THR A 414 -14.08 19.34 -22.95
N PHE A 415 -13.07 19.74 -23.70
CA PHE A 415 -11.67 19.55 -23.37
C PHE A 415 -11.15 20.75 -22.60
N LYS A 416 -11.18 20.65 -21.28
CA LYS A 416 -10.68 21.71 -20.39
C LYS A 416 -9.17 21.58 -20.24
N ARG A 417 -8.52 22.76 -20.16
CA ARG A 417 -7.11 22.85 -19.77
C ARG A 417 -7.02 22.51 -18.28
N GLU A 418 -6.55 21.33 -17.91
CA GLU A 418 -6.17 21.01 -16.54
C GLU A 418 -4.66 21.18 -16.40
N PRO A 419 -4.16 22.03 -15.48
CA PRO A 419 -2.75 22.08 -15.16
C PRO A 419 -2.39 20.76 -14.46
N THR A 420 -1.74 19.84 -15.13
CA THR A 420 -1.10 18.71 -14.50
C THR A 420 0.31 19.11 -14.07
N GLU A 421 0.79 18.65 -12.91
CA GLU A 421 2.13 18.96 -12.39
C GLU A 421 3.26 18.54 -13.35
N PHE A 422 2.98 17.71 -14.34
CA PHE A 422 3.95 17.19 -15.30
C PHE A 422 3.82 17.73 -16.73
N TRP A 423 2.66 18.28 -17.15
CA TRP A 423 2.44 18.68 -18.54
C TRP A 423 1.55 19.91 -18.66
N SER A 424 1.99 20.86 -19.48
CA SER A 424 1.34 22.15 -19.68
C SER A 424 0.01 22.04 -20.48
N GLY A 425 -1.08 21.76 -19.79
CA GLY A 425 -2.30 22.46 -20.06
C GLY A 425 -3.26 22.00 -21.16
N TYR A 426 -3.16 20.82 -21.78
CA TYR A 426 -4.12 20.38 -22.81
C TYR A 426 -4.77 19.04 -22.45
N THR A 427 -6.08 18.94 -22.66
CA THR A 427 -6.88 17.73 -22.37
C THR A 427 -6.95 16.74 -23.53
N ILE A 428 -6.50 17.12 -24.74
CA ILE A 428 -6.14 16.15 -25.78
C ILE A 428 -4.65 16.30 -26.06
N ILE A 429 -3.92 15.23 -25.83
CA ILE A 429 -2.53 15.13 -26.23
C ILE A 429 -2.39 13.83 -27.00
N LEU A 430 -2.28 13.95 -28.33
CA LEU A 430 -1.77 12.86 -29.15
C LEU A 430 -0.30 13.19 -29.39
N ARG A 431 0.60 12.46 -28.74
CA ARG A 431 2.06 12.66 -28.87
C ARG A 431 2.66 11.58 -29.71
N ASP A 432 3.71 11.94 -30.42
CA ASP A 432 4.53 11.04 -31.21
C ASP A 432 3.71 10.12 -32.13
N VAL A 433 2.57 10.63 -32.62
CA VAL A 433 1.72 9.91 -33.55
C VAL A 433 2.50 9.70 -34.84
N ASN A 434 2.68 8.46 -35.24
CA ASN A 434 3.38 8.12 -36.46
C ASN A 434 2.75 8.88 -37.64
N LYS A 435 3.58 9.43 -38.54
CA LYS A 435 3.14 10.18 -39.72
C LYS A 435 2.17 9.41 -40.64
N ASP A 436 2.24 8.06 -40.60
CA ASP A 436 1.39 7.18 -41.39
C ASP A 436 0.09 6.81 -40.69
N THR A 437 -0.14 7.32 -39.45
CA THR A 437 -1.38 7.06 -38.70
C THR A 437 -2.55 7.82 -39.31
N VAL A 438 -3.61 7.12 -39.63
CA VAL A 438 -4.86 7.72 -40.13
C VAL A 438 -5.74 8.11 -38.93
N ILE A 439 -6.09 9.40 -38.82
CA ILE A 439 -7.03 9.90 -37.79
C ILE A 439 -8.37 10.22 -38.48
N GLU A 440 -9.34 9.31 -38.33
CA GLU A 440 -10.70 9.52 -38.84
C GLU A 440 -11.52 10.41 -37.89
N ASN A 441 -12.40 11.23 -38.47
CA ASN A 441 -13.24 12.21 -37.79
C ASN A 441 -12.44 13.27 -37.01
N LYS A 442 -11.22 13.57 -37.42
CA LYS A 442 -10.37 14.58 -36.81
C LYS A 442 -11.06 15.96 -36.89
N PRO A 443 -11.41 16.58 -35.75
CA PRO A 443 -12.02 17.90 -35.79
C PRO A 443 -11.00 18.98 -36.21
N SER A 444 -11.50 20.08 -36.80
CA SER A 444 -10.64 21.16 -37.31
C SER A 444 -9.80 21.84 -36.22
N TRP A 445 -10.30 21.90 -35.00
CA TRP A 445 -9.59 22.48 -33.87
C TRP A 445 -8.49 21.59 -33.28
N LEU A 446 -8.37 20.32 -33.70
CA LEU A 446 -7.24 19.44 -33.35
C LEU A 446 -6.17 19.58 -34.43
N VAL A 447 -5.11 20.31 -34.13
CA VAL A 447 -4.07 20.68 -35.09
C VAL A 447 -2.75 19.96 -34.81
N SER A 448 -2.02 19.63 -35.89
CA SER A 448 -0.67 19.08 -35.75
C SER A 448 0.33 20.20 -35.53
N ASP A 449 1.29 19.97 -34.63
CA ASP A 449 2.45 20.87 -34.44
C ASP A 449 3.58 20.63 -35.47
N GLY A 450 3.39 19.67 -36.37
CA GLY A 450 4.40 19.28 -37.37
C GLY A 450 5.44 18.26 -36.88
N ASN A 451 5.47 17.95 -35.58
CA ASN A 451 6.42 17.04 -34.97
C ASN A 451 5.77 15.71 -34.48
N GLY A 452 4.61 15.34 -35.06
CA GLY A 452 3.88 14.15 -34.65
C GLY A 452 2.88 14.35 -33.52
N ASN A 453 2.81 15.59 -32.96
CA ASN A 453 1.84 15.84 -31.89
C ASN A 453 0.59 16.53 -32.44
N TYR A 454 -0.55 16.23 -31.80
CA TYR A 454 -1.82 16.90 -32.08
C TYR A 454 -2.32 17.57 -30.80
N ILE A 455 -2.56 18.85 -30.90
CA ILE A 455 -2.94 19.75 -29.80
C ILE A 455 -4.25 20.46 -30.11
N VAL A 456 -4.91 20.96 -29.10
CA VAL A 456 -6.09 21.83 -29.25
C VAL A 456 -5.64 23.21 -29.74
N SER A 457 -6.16 23.69 -30.89
CA SER A 457 -5.84 25.02 -31.39
C SER A 457 -6.28 26.11 -30.40
N GLU A 458 -5.49 27.17 -30.30
CA GLU A 458 -5.82 28.32 -29.42
C GLU A 458 -6.92 29.22 -30.02
N ASP A 459 -7.24 29.08 -31.31
CA ASP A 459 -8.25 29.87 -32.04
C ASP A 459 -9.70 29.35 -31.81
#